data_37617b7c2b84f4ad116467c999e2492d
#
_entry.id   37617b7c2b84f4ad116467c999e2492d
#
_cell.length_a   1.000
_cell.length_b   1.000
_cell.length_c   1.000
_cell.angle_alpha   90.00
_cell.angle_beta   90.00
_cell.angle_gamma   90.00
#
_symmetry.space_group_name_H-M   'P 1'
#
loop_
_entity.id
_entity.type
_entity.pdbx_description
1 polymer ?
#
loop_
_entity_poly.entity_id
_entity_poly.type
_entity_poly.pdbx_seq_one_letter_code
_entity_poly.pdbx_strand_id
1 'polypeptide(L)'
;GKGGVAQFLDGGVKLGTSFNLGRGNTLTVGAGYETRAPQARTAFASPEINNDYVTNLKNEKVFSAEIGYQLQTSWLHANINAYYSYLTDVTDWQNYYFDDINSFSYVSLTNIKKVYSGVEAGLRFKVTSSFDINLIGQISEAKITNNSNVRYMNSTSAQYTDEIVYNKDMRDAGTPLTAASLGLSYHKGGWFIDLNCNYYDRIYLSYSPSYRYASTLDTRQNVTGNIYDNDGNVLPSAVEQAKGKGGFMVDGSIGRSIYLKRGSLSINLMVTNILNNQNLCTGGYEQSRSDYTNSGNIRAYRFSKNPMKFYAYGTNGMLNITYRF
;
A
#
# COMPACT_ATOMS: atom_id res chain seq x y z
N GLY A 1 11.04 -34.51 7.56
CA GLY A 1 10.90 -34.98 6.19
C GLY A 1 11.55 -34.02 5.21
N LYS A 2 11.96 -34.49 4.05
CA LYS A 2 12.41 -33.59 2.97
C LYS A 2 11.16 -33.00 2.35
N GLY A 3 11.09 -31.65 2.27
CA GLY A 3 10.06 -30.96 1.49
C GLY A 3 10.19 -31.24 -0.01
N GLY A 4 9.16 -30.89 -0.78
CA GLY A 4 9.21 -30.92 -2.23
C GLY A 4 10.27 -29.93 -2.77
N VAL A 5 10.66 -30.12 -4.03
CA VAL A 5 11.55 -29.20 -4.74
C VAL A 5 10.77 -28.54 -5.85
N ALA A 6 10.67 -27.20 -5.86
CA ALA A 6 10.16 -26.42 -6.95
C ALA A 6 11.33 -25.81 -7.74
N GLN A 7 11.24 -25.85 -9.07
CA GLN A 7 12.28 -25.31 -9.95
C GLN A 7 11.67 -24.25 -10.85
N PHE A 8 12.37 -23.14 -10.99
CA PHE A 8 11.93 -22.02 -11.80
C PHE A 8 13.08 -21.55 -12.69
N LEU A 9 12.75 -21.11 -13.90
CA LEU A 9 13.67 -20.46 -14.82
C LEU A 9 13.17 -19.03 -15.04
N ASP A 10 14.00 -18.06 -14.78
CA ASP A 10 13.65 -16.64 -14.86
C ASP A 10 14.49 -15.94 -15.92
N GLY A 11 13.92 -14.86 -16.46
CA GLY A 11 14.61 -14.00 -17.42
C GLY A 11 13.85 -12.69 -17.61
N GLY A 12 14.50 -11.72 -18.23
CA GLY A 12 13.88 -10.45 -18.50
C GLY A 12 14.63 -9.61 -19.52
N VAL A 13 13.91 -8.64 -20.09
CA VAL A 13 14.45 -7.63 -20.98
C VAL A 13 13.90 -6.27 -20.56
N LYS A 14 14.77 -5.27 -20.49
CA LYS A 14 14.42 -3.87 -20.21
C LYS A 14 15.07 -2.98 -21.26
N LEU A 15 14.29 -2.04 -21.77
CA LEU A 15 14.72 -1.04 -22.73
C LEU A 15 14.34 0.34 -22.19
N GLY A 16 15.24 1.29 -22.35
CA GLY A 16 14.99 2.67 -21.96
C GLY A 16 15.82 3.63 -22.81
N THR A 17 15.28 4.82 -22.97
CA THR A 17 15.95 5.90 -23.68
C THR A 17 15.64 7.24 -23.03
N SER A 18 16.55 8.18 -23.19
CA SER A 18 16.43 9.55 -22.73
C SER A 18 16.72 10.51 -23.87
N PHE A 19 15.81 11.45 -24.06
CA PHE A 19 15.90 12.48 -25.10
C PHE A 19 16.14 13.83 -24.44
N ASN A 20 17.30 14.42 -24.71
CA ASN A 20 17.55 15.81 -24.36
C ASN A 20 16.90 16.73 -25.39
N LEU A 21 15.84 17.43 -25.00
CA LEU A 21 15.06 18.31 -25.85
C LEU A 21 15.63 19.75 -25.87
N GLY A 22 16.72 19.99 -25.16
CA GLY A 22 17.36 21.30 -25.01
C GLY A 22 16.69 22.18 -23.96
N ARG A 23 17.34 23.28 -23.62
CA ARG A 23 16.88 24.28 -22.64
C ARG A 23 16.49 23.69 -21.27
N GLY A 24 17.17 22.61 -20.85
CA GLY A 24 16.89 21.95 -19.59
C GLY A 24 15.72 20.98 -19.61
N ASN A 25 15.18 20.64 -20.79
CA ASN A 25 14.10 19.68 -20.95
C ASN A 25 14.67 18.29 -21.28
N THR A 26 14.18 17.29 -20.59
CA THR A 26 14.54 15.89 -20.84
C THR A 26 13.28 15.03 -20.80
N LEU A 27 13.12 14.14 -21.77
CA LEU A 27 12.09 13.14 -21.85
C LEU A 27 12.72 11.76 -21.68
N THR A 28 12.19 10.93 -20.80
CA THR A 28 12.60 9.54 -20.61
C THR A 28 11.45 8.61 -20.92
N VAL A 29 11.75 7.48 -21.58
CA VAL A 29 10.77 6.42 -21.85
C VAL A 29 11.44 5.09 -21.54
N GLY A 30 10.76 4.23 -20.81
CA GLY A 30 11.22 2.90 -20.46
C GLY A 30 10.12 1.87 -20.58
N ALA A 31 10.49 0.65 -20.93
CA ALA A 31 9.60 -0.51 -20.85
C ALA A 31 10.42 -1.77 -20.54
N GLY A 32 9.78 -2.71 -19.84
CA GLY A 32 10.41 -3.95 -19.48
C GLY A 32 9.43 -5.09 -19.33
N TYR A 33 9.93 -6.28 -19.54
CA TYR A 33 9.24 -7.52 -19.21
C TYR A 33 10.22 -8.45 -18.51
N GLU A 34 9.78 -8.99 -17.39
CA GLU A 34 10.58 -9.94 -16.61
C GLU A 34 9.70 -11.03 -15.99
N THR A 35 10.33 -12.18 -15.75
CA THR A 35 9.75 -13.25 -14.95
C THR A 35 10.60 -13.44 -13.71
N ARG A 36 9.96 -13.86 -12.63
CA ARG A 36 10.64 -14.19 -11.37
C ARG A 36 9.96 -15.34 -10.66
N ALA A 37 10.74 -16.14 -9.94
CA ALA A 37 10.21 -17.16 -9.07
C ALA A 37 9.36 -16.54 -7.95
N PRO A 38 8.28 -17.20 -7.52
CA PRO A 38 7.55 -16.80 -6.32
C PRO A 38 8.47 -16.73 -5.12
N GLN A 39 8.19 -15.84 -4.18
CA GLN A 39 8.95 -15.81 -2.94
C GLN A 39 8.74 -17.13 -2.17
N ALA A 40 9.80 -17.66 -1.57
CA ALA A 40 9.75 -18.93 -0.84
C ALA A 40 8.65 -18.96 0.23
N ARG A 41 8.44 -17.83 0.93
CA ARG A 41 7.41 -17.70 1.97
C ARG A 41 5.99 -17.85 1.42
N THR A 42 5.72 -17.33 0.22
CA THR A 42 4.39 -17.36 -0.41
C THR A 42 4.11 -18.66 -1.15
N ALA A 43 5.15 -19.49 -1.33
CA ALA A 43 5.05 -20.75 -2.07
C ALA A 43 4.40 -21.88 -1.28
N PHE A 44 4.30 -21.77 0.04
CA PHE A 44 3.75 -22.82 0.90
C PHE A 44 2.32 -22.52 1.30
N ALA A 45 1.48 -23.56 1.34
CA ALA A 45 0.09 -23.44 1.75
C ALA A 45 -0.07 -23.04 3.23
N SER A 46 0.81 -23.56 4.07
CA SER A 46 0.83 -23.28 5.51
C SER A 46 2.27 -23.35 6.02
N PRO A 47 3.10 -22.34 5.77
CA PRO A 47 4.55 -22.41 5.99
C PRO A 47 4.95 -22.63 7.46
N GLU A 48 4.06 -22.35 8.39
CA GLU A 48 4.27 -22.56 9.82
C GLU A 48 3.99 -24.00 10.28
N ILE A 49 3.29 -24.80 9.46
CA ILE A 49 2.79 -26.11 9.82
C ILE A 49 3.47 -27.21 9.01
N ASN A 50 3.65 -26.99 7.71
CA ASN A 50 4.19 -27.99 6.79
C ASN A 50 4.97 -27.37 5.62
N ASN A 51 5.61 -28.23 4.81
CA ASN A 51 6.39 -27.86 3.63
C ASN A 51 5.67 -28.18 2.32
N ASP A 52 4.33 -28.20 2.30
CA ASP A 52 3.55 -28.45 1.11
C ASP A 52 3.37 -27.18 0.29
N TYR A 53 3.71 -27.24 -0.97
CA TYR A 53 3.53 -26.12 -1.89
C TYR A 53 2.06 -25.87 -2.21
N VAL A 54 1.72 -24.62 -2.46
CA VAL A 54 0.44 -24.26 -3.07
C VAL A 54 0.36 -24.87 -4.49
N THR A 55 -0.82 -25.23 -4.91
CA THR A 55 -1.04 -25.78 -6.25
C THR A 55 -0.81 -24.73 -7.33
N ASN A 56 -0.33 -25.19 -8.49
CA ASN A 56 -0.15 -24.36 -9.67
C ASN A 56 0.81 -23.17 -9.51
N LEU A 57 1.86 -23.33 -8.69
CA LEU A 57 2.95 -22.37 -8.61
C LEU A 57 3.54 -22.12 -10.00
N LYS A 58 3.66 -20.86 -10.38
CA LYS A 58 4.22 -20.39 -11.64
C LYS A 58 5.17 -19.22 -11.39
N ASN A 59 6.08 -18.99 -12.34
CA ASN A 59 6.83 -17.74 -12.35
C ASN A 59 5.87 -16.56 -12.48
N GLU A 60 6.08 -15.58 -11.62
CA GLU A 60 5.42 -14.29 -11.75
C GLU A 60 5.93 -13.60 -13.01
N LYS A 61 5.06 -12.92 -13.73
CA LYS A 61 5.39 -12.16 -14.93
C LYS A 61 5.07 -10.70 -14.68
N VAL A 62 6.01 -9.84 -15.01
CA VAL A 62 5.91 -8.40 -14.81
C VAL A 62 6.16 -7.69 -16.13
N PHE A 63 5.16 -6.98 -16.62
CA PHE A 63 5.33 -5.98 -17.66
C PHE A 63 5.32 -4.61 -17.01
N SER A 64 6.24 -3.73 -17.37
CA SER A 64 6.28 -2.34 -16.90
C SER A 64 6.59 -1.38 -18.04
N ALA A 65 6.00 -0.20 -17.97
CA ALA A 65 6.29 0.92 -18.87
C ALA A 65 6.23 2.23 -18.10
N GLU A 66 7.08 3.18 -18.45
CA GLU A 66 7.13 4.50 -17.84
C GLU A 66 7.49 5.58 -18.85
N ILE A 67 7.01 6.77 -18.60
CA ILE A 67 7.37 7.99 -19.30
C ILE A 67 7.61 9.10 -18.28
N GLY A 68 8.77 9.72 -18.35
CA GLY A 68 9.18 10.79 -17.45
C GLY A 68 9.53 12.05 -18.22
N TYR A 69 9.14 13.18 -17.67
CA TYR A 69 9.54 14.50 -18.18
C TYR A 69 10.19 15.29 -17.06
N GLN A 70 11.36 15.85 -17.36
CA GLN A 70 12.10 16.70 -16.46
C GLN A 70 12.37 18.05 -17.11
N LEU A 71 12.13 19.13 -16.35
CA LEU A 71 12.51 20.49 -16.70
C LEU A 71 13.41 21.06 -15.61
N GLN A 72 14.55 21.59 -16.02
CA GLN A 72 15.49 22.26 -15.13
C GLN A 72 15.85 23.64 -15.65
N THR A 73 15.35 24.67 -14.97
CA THR A 73 15.67 26.08 -15.23
C THR A 73 16.29 26.71 -13.97
N SER A 74 16.64 28.00 -14.05
CA SER A 74 17.18 28.74 -12.89
C SER A 74 16.16 28.92 -11.75
N TRP A 75 14.86 28.94 -12.07
CA TRP A 75 13.79 29.22 -11.12
C TRP A 75 12.79 28.08 -10.91
N LEU A 76 12.74 27.12 -11.85
CA LEU A 76 11.82 25.99 -11.79
C LEU A 76 12.58 24.68 -12.06
N HIS A 77 12.42 23.73 -11.14
CA HIS A 77 12.73 22.32 -11.36
C HIS A 77 11.40 21.55 -11.34
N ALA A 78 11.10 20.86 -12.42
CA ALA A 78 9.92 20.03 -12.54
C ALA A 78 10.31 18.60 -12.90
N ASN A 79 9.66 17.64 -12.29
CA ASN A 79 9.74 16.22 -12.64
C ASN A 79 8.33 15.64 -12.63
N ILE A 80 7.90 15.07 -13.74
CA ILE A 80 6.60 14.42 -13.87
C ILE A 80 6.85 13.03 -14.45
N ASN A 81 6.32 12.02 -13.81
CA ASN A 81 6.43 10.63 -14.23
C ASN A 81 5.07 9.96 -14.28
N ALA A 82 4.79 9.22 -15.34
CA ALA A 82 3.65 8.34 -15.44
C ALA A 82 4.14 6.91 -15.66
N TYR A 83 3.55 5.96 -14.94
CA TYR A 83 3.95 4.57 -15.00
C TYR A 83 2.76 3.63 -15.06
N TYR A 84 3.00 2.46 -15.63
CA TYR A 84 2.08 1.35 -15.67
C TYR A 84 2.84 0.04 -15.51
N SER A 85 2.38 -0.83 -14.60
CA SER A 85 2.90 -2.17 -14.44
C SER A 85 1.76 -3.16 -14.32
N TYR A 86 1.87 -4.26 -15.06
CA TYR A 86 0.93 -5.36 -15.03
C TYR A 86 1.62 -6.65 -14.63
N LEU A 87 1.16 -7.23 -13.54
CA LEU A 87 1.71 -8.45 -12.97
C LEU A 87 0.70 -9.58 -13.13
N THR A 88 1.18 -10.77 -13.51
CA THR A 88 0.36 -11.98 -13.60
C THR A 88 1.02 -13.16 -12.92
N ASP A 89 0.23 -14.16 -12.60
CA ASP A 89 0.65 -15.35 -11.87
C ASP A 89 1.32 -15.03 -10.51
N VAL A 90 0.95 -13.88 -9.90
CA VAL A 90 1.51 -13.46 -8.61
C VAL A 90 1.01 -14.41 -7.52
N THR A 91 1.94 -14.80 -6.66
CA THR A 91 1.67 -15.53 -5.42
C THR A 91 1.89 -14.58 -4.26
N ASP A 92 0.87 -14.37 -3.46
CA ASP A 92 0.91 -13.42 -2.35
C ASP A 92 0.52 -14.10 -1.03
N TRP A 93 0.93 -13.50 0.05
CA TRP A 93 0.70 -14.01 1.37
C TRP A 93 -0.10 -12.97 2.16
N GLN A 94 -1.27 -13.42 2.65
CA GLN A 94 -2.18 -12.57 3.38
C GLN A 94 -2.35 -13.07 4.80
N ASN A 95 -2.39 -12.15 5.74
CA ASN A 95 -2.82 -12.42 7.09
C ASN A 95 -4.21 -11.84 7.32
N TYR A 96 -5.00 -12.54 8.11
CA TYR A 96 -6.31 -12.07 8.55
C TYR A 96 -6.59 -12.54 9.97
N TYR A 97 -7.39 -11.78 10.66
CA TYR A 97 -7.85 -12.18 11.99
C TYR A 97 -8.99 -13.19 11.86
N PHE A 98 -8.85 -14.33 12.52
CA PHE A 98 -9.82 -15.41 12.51
C PHE A 98 -10.43 -15.55 13.91
N ASP A 99 -11.72 -15.25 14.01
CA ASP A 99 -12.45 -15.14 15.27
C ASP A 99 -12.52 -16.48 16.05
N ASP A 100 -12.69 -17.59 15.32
CA ASP A 100 -12.87 -18.92 15.95
C ASP A 100 -11.66 -19.36 16.79
N ILE A 101 -10.46 -18.95 16.37
CA ILE A 101 -9.22 -19.23 17.10
C ILE A 101 -8.67 -18.02 17.84
N ASN A 102 -9.35 -16.87 17.76
CA ASN A 102 -8.97 -15.59 18.36
C ASN A 102 -7.51 -15.20 18.05
N SER A 103 -7.06 -15.45 16.82
CA SER A 103 -5.69 -15.26 16.37
C SER A 103 -5.61 -14.88 14.90
N PHE A 104 -4.43 -14.50 14.46
CA PHE A 104 -4.15 -14.30 13.05
C PHE A 104 -3.85 -15.63 12.36
N SER A 105 -4.41 -15.80 11.19
CA SER A 105 -4.13 -16.90 10.26
C SER A 105 -3.48 -16.36 9.00
N TYR A 106 -2.69 -17.20 8.37
CA TYR A 106 -1.93 -16.87 7.17
C TYR A 106 -2.33 -17.81 6.04
N VAL A 107 -2.51 -17.25 4.86
CA VAL A 107 -2.83 -18.01 3.66
C VAL A 107 -2.04 -17.52 2.48
N SER A 108 -1.71 -18.43 1.57
CA SER A 108 -1.10 -18.10 0.29
C SER A 108 -2.15 -18.07 -0.80
N LEU A 109 -2.19 -16.97 -1.52
CA LEU A 109 -3.06 -16.73 -2.65
C LEU A 109 -2.26 -16.91 -3.94
N THR A 110 -2.83 -17.58 -4.93
CA THR A 110 -2.20 -17.80 -6.25
C THR A 110 -3.05 -17.27 -7.38
N ASN A 111 -2.47 -17.23 -8.58
CA ASN A 111 -3.15 -16.76 -9.79
C ASN A 111 -3.65 -15.31 -9.66
N ILE A 112 -2.90 -14.47 -8.93
CA ILE A 112 -3.25 -13.07 -8.78
C ILE A 112 -2.74 -12.30 -9.99
N LYS A 113 -3.58 -11.39 -10.51
CA LYS A 113 -3.19 -10.39 -11.49
C LYS A 113 -3.31 -9.01 -10.83
N LYS A 114 -2.24 -8.21 -10.90
CA LYS A 114 -2.20 -6.86 -10.31
C LYS A 114 -1.88 -5.81 -11.35
N VAL A 115 -2.43 -4.62 -11.16
CA VAL A 115 -2.07 -3.42 -11.90
C VAL A 115 -1.56 -2.39 -10.91
N TYR A 116 -0.40 -1.82 -11.22
CA TYR A 116 0.12 -0.62 -10.59
C TYR A 116 0.24 0.46 -11.67
N SER A 117 -0.41 1.58 -11.48
CA SER A 117 -0.33 2.70 -12.40
C SER A 117 -0.46 4.01 -11.65
N GLY A 118 0.13 5.06 -12.19
CA GLY A 118 0.02 6.35 -11.54
C GLY A 118 0.74 7.45 -12.29
N VAL A 119 0.50 8.66 -11.78
CA VAL A 119 1.21 9.87 -12.17
C VAL A 119 1.77 10.50 -10.89
N GLU A 120 3.04 10.84 -10.95
CA GLU A 120 3.77 11.52 -9.89
C GLU A 120 4.32 12.83 -10.43
N ALA A 121 4.26 13.89 -9.65
CA ALA A 121 4.80 15.20 -10.03
C ALA A 121 5.52 15.83 -8.85
N GLY A 122 6.69 16.40 -9.11
CA GLY A 122 7.44 17.23 -8.17
C GLY A 122 7.84 18.54 -8.83
N LEU A 123 7.49 19.66 -8.22
CA LEU A 123 7.81 21.00 -8.70
C LEU A 123 8.52 21.76 -7.59
N ARG A 124 9.66 22.35 -7.87
CA ARG A 124 10.36 23.28 -6.97
C ARG A 124 10.52 24.61 -7.64
N PHE A 125 9.91 25.61 -7.06
CA PHE A 125 10.01 27.00 -7.46
C PHE A 125 11.00 27.73 -6.56
N LYS A 126 12.08 28.26 -7.12
CA LYS A 126 12.97 29.21 -6.46
C LYS A 126 12.40 30.61 -6.62
N VAL A 127 11.58 31.04 -5.64
CA VAL A 127 10.89 32.34 -5.70
C VAL A 127 11.88 33.48 -5.49
N THR A 128 12.80 33.28 -4.57
CA THR A 128 13.93 34.17 -4.33
C THR A 128 15.19 33.36 -4.01
N SER A 129 16.34 34.02 -3.80
CA SER A 129 17.56 33.38 -3.29
C SER A 129 17.41 32.77 -1.88
N SER A 130 16.32 33.06 -1.18
CA SER A 130 16.11 32.66 0.21
C SER A 130 14.79 31.96 0.44
N PHE A 131 13.93 31.84 -0.57
CA PHE A 131 12.60 31.27 -0.43
C PHE A 131 12.25 30.34 -1.61
N ASP A 132 11.93 29.09 -1.26
CA ASP A 132 11.50 28.07 -2.19
C ASP A 132 10.09 27.61 -1.86
N ILE A 133 9.33 27.24 -2.90
CA ILE A 133 8.04 26.52 -2.81
C ILE A 133 8.21 25.16 -3.47
N ASN A 134 7.83 24.11 -2.78
CA ASN A 134 7.83 22.74 -3.28
C ASN A 134 6.40 22.22 -3.37
N LEU A 135 6.03 21.68 -4.52
CA LEU A 135 4.77 20.97 -4.72
C LEU A 135 5.09 19.55 -5.13
N ILE A 136 4.55 18.59 -4.39
CA ILE A 136 4.70 17.17 -4.70
C ILE A 136 3.31 16.56 -4.70
N GLY A 137 3.03 15.69 -5.67
CA GLY A 137 1.76 15.01 -5.72
C GLY A 137 1.84 13.69 -6.45
N GLN A 138 1.00 12.75 -6.03
CA GLN A 138 0.78 11.48 -6.70
C GLN A 138 -0.69 11.11 -6.71
N ILE A 139 -1.13 10.52 -7.81
CA ILE A 139 -2.38 9.78 -7.93
C ILE A 139 -2.03 8.44 -8.54
N SER A 140 -2.32 7.38 -7.80
CA SER A 140 -1.95 6.02 -8.21
C SER A 140 -3.12 5.06 -8.06
N GLU A 141 -3.00 3.90 -8.70
CA GLU A 141 -3.84 2.73 -8.51
C GLU A 141 -2.95 1.52 -8.30
N ALA A 142 -3.27 0.71 -7.30
CA ALA A 142 -2.57 -0.53 -6.96
C ALA A 142 -3.63 -1.57 -6.64
N LYS A 143 -4.09 -2.34 -7.65
CA LYS A 143 -5.24 -3.21 -7.49
C LYS A 143 -5.11 -4.57 -8.13
N ILE A 144 -5.83 -5.53 -7.57
CA ILE A 144 -6.06 -6.86 -8.11
C ILE A 144 -7.12 -6.77 -9.21
N THR A 145 -6.88 -7.42 -10.36
CA THR A 145 -7.77 -7.33 -11.53
C THR A 145 -8.59 -8.58 -11.80
N ASN A 146 -8.37 -9.64 -11.02
CA ASN A 146 -9.13 -10.90 -11.10
C ASN A 146 -9.43 -11.45 -9.69
N ASN A 147 -10.26 -12.47 -9.61
CA ASN A 147 -10.38 -13.26 -8.40
C ASN A 147 -9.21 -14.25 -8.33
N SER A 148 -8.66 -14.44 -7.15
CA SER A 148 -7.51 -15.33 -6.91
C SER A 148 -7.94 -16.70 -6.39
N ASN A 149 -6.98 -17.62 -6.32
CA ASN A 149 -7.17 -18.92 -5.71
C ASN A 149 -6.47 -18.98 -4.36
N VAL A 150 -7.02 -19.72 -3.42
CA VAL A 150 -6.40 -20.02 -2.13
C VAL A 150 -6.42 -21.53 -1.89
N ARG A 151 -5.35 -22.02 -1.29
CA ARG A 151 -5.32 -23.35 -0.67
C ARG A 151 -5.01 -23.17 0.81
N TYR A 152 -5.85 -23.72 1.66
CA TYR A 152 -5.63 -23.75 3.10
C TYR A 152 -5.95 -25.13 3.67
N MET A 153 -5.36 -25.41 4.84
CA MET A 153 -5.62 -26.65 5.56
C MET A 153 -6.71 -26.41 6.59
N ASN A 154 -7.73 -27.23 6.58
CA ASN A 154 -8.71 -27.26 7.66
C ASN A 154 -8.10 -27.98 8.87
N SER A 155 -7.96 -27.28 9.99
CA SER A 155 -7.34 -27.79 11.22
C SER A 155 -8.06 -28.99 11.82
N THR A 156 -9.36 -29.17 11.53
CA THR A 156 -10.17 -30.28 12.06
C THR A 156 -10.07 -31.56 11.26
N SER A 157 -9.82 -31.46 9.94
CA SER A 157 -9.79 -32.62 9.04
C SER A 157 -8.40 -32.97 8.50
N ALA A 158 -7.41 -32.09 8.74
CA ALA A 158 -6.08 -32.14 8.12
C ALA A 158 -6.10 -32.30 6.59
N GLN A 159 -7.17 -31.85 5.97
CA GLN A 159 -7.34 -31.88 4.50
C GLN A 159 -7.21 -30.49 3.92
N TYR A 160 -6.67 -30.43 2.70
CA TYR A 160 -6.61 -29.17 1.96
C TYR A 160 -7.95 -28.83 1.34
N THR A 161 -8.29 -27.56 1.41
CA THR A 161 -9.43 -26.97 0.69
C THR A 161 -8.89 -25.95 -0.32
N ASP A 162 -9.34 -26.09 -1.55
CA ASP A 162 -9.07 -25.12 -2.63
C ASP A 162 -10.33 -24.31 -2.87
N GLU A 163 -10.21 -22.98 -2.84
CA GLU A 163 -11.34 -22.08 -3.07
C GLU A 163 -10.96 -20.89 -3.95
N ILE A 164 -11.99 -20.22 -4.47
CA ILE A 164 -11.87 -18.91 -5.09
C ILE A 164 -12.04 -17.84 -4.02
N VAL A 165 -11.17 -16.83 -4.07
CA VAL A 165 -11.28 -15.62 -3.27
C VAL A 165 -11.79 -14.51 -4.18
N TYR A 166 -12.93 -13.94 -3.85
CA TYR A 166 -13.54 -12.82 -4.58
C TYR A 166 -12.87 -11.50 -4.18
N ASN A 167 -11.62 -11.33 -4.63
CA ASN A 167 -10.76 -10.20 -4.30
C ASN A 167 -10.43 -9.31 -5.51
N LYS A 168 -11.14 -9.47 -6.62
CA LYS A 168 -11.06 -8.51 -7.72
C LYS A 168 -11.38 -7.12 -7.23
N ASP A 169 -10.65 -6.12 -7.74
CA ASP A 169 -10.73 -4.69 -7.37
C ASP A 169 -10.28 -4.37 -5.94
N MET A 170 -9.75 -5.33 -5.18
CA MET A 170 -9.06 -5.05 -3.92
C MET A 170 -7.74 -4.32 -4.18
N ARG A 171 -7.41 -3.37 -3.32
CA ARG A 171 -6.23 -2.52 -3.42
C ARG A 171 -5.21 -2.90 -2.37
N ASP A 172 -3.96 -2.65 -2.68
CA ASP A 172 -2.89 -2.81 -1.71
C ASP A 172 -3.11 -1.84 -0.55
N ALA A 173 -2.82 -2.32 0.66
CA ALA A 173 -3.12 -1.60 1.90
C ALA A 173 -1.91 -0.83 2.43
N GLY A 174 -2.17 0.14 3.30
CA GLY A 174 -1.16 0.83 4.09
C GLY A 174 -0.47 2.00 3.40
N THR A 175 -0.69 2.20 2.10
CA THR A 175 -0.15 3.35 1.36
C THR A 175 -1.29 4.18 0.81
N PRO A 176 -1.32 5.50 1.02
CA PRO A 176 -2.27 6.38 0.38
C PRO A 176 -2.10 6.33 -1.15
N LEU A 177 -3.18 6.06 -1.89
CA LEU A 177 -3.15 6.07 -3.35
C LEU A 177 -3.26 7.50 -3.93
N THR A 178 -3.59 8.46 -3.09
CA THR A 178 -3.53 9.89 -3.40
C THR A 178 -2.75 10.58 -2.28
N ALA A 179 -1.68 11.26 -2.65
CA ALA A 179 -0.90 12.07 -1.73
C ALA A 179 -0.46 13.37 -2.39
N ALA A 180 -0.47 14.45 -1.64
CA ALA A 180 0.05 15.74 -2.09
C ALA A 180 0.75 16.45 -0.93
N SER A 181 1.74 17.26 -1.24
CA SER A 181 2.45 18.10 -0.28
C SER A 181 2.75 19.47 -0.86
N LEU A 182 2.47 20.51 -0.07
CA LEU A 182 2.94 21.87 -0.29
C LEU A 182 4.00 22.18 0.77
N GLY A 183 5.23 22.37 0.34
CA GLY A 183 6.36 22.74 1.17
C GLY A 183 6.77 24.19 0.96
N LEU A 184 7.00 24.91 2.02
CA LEU A 184 7.54 26.27 2.04
C LEU A 184 8.86 26.24 2.79
N SER A 185 9.95 26.69 2.15
CA SER A 185 11.28 26.70 2.75
C SER A 185 11.90 28.10 2.68
N TYR A 186 12.32 28.62 3.83
CA TYR A 186 13.01 29.88 3.94
C TYR A 186 14.37 29.72 4.61
N HIS A 187 15.41 30.30 4.01
CA HIS A 187 16.77 30.26 4.55
C HIS A 187 17.49 31.57 4.27
N LYS A 188 17.80 32.32 5.32
CA LYS A 188 18.59 33.57 5.25
C LYS A 188 19.18 33.95 6.60
N GLY A 189 20.41 34.43 6.60
CA GLY A 189 21.03 34.98 7.82
C GLY A 189 21.17 33.97 8.95
N GLY A 190 21.41 32.70 8.63
CA GLY A 190 21.47 31.61 9.59
C GLY A 190 20.11 31.05 10.02
N TRP A 191 19.00 31.65 9.64
CA TRP A 191 17.67 31.09 9.83
C TRP A 191 17.34 30.07 8.76
N PHE A 192 16.66 29.00 9.15
CA PHE A 192 16.02 28.04 8.28
C PHE A 192 14.65 27.67 8.86
N ILE A 193 13.63 27.80 8.01
CA ILE A 193 12.23 27.58 8.38
C ILE A 193 11.60 26.75 7.28
N ASP A 194 11.00 25.62 7.65
CA ASP A 194 10.27 24.74 6.75
C ASP A 194 8.85 24.52 7.26
N LEU A 195 7.89 24.56 6.37
CA LEU A 195 6.50 24.22 6.64
C LEU A 195 6.00 23.31 5.53
N ASN A 196 5.44 22.15 5.88
CA ASN A 196 4.89 21.20 4.95
C ASN A 196 3.42 20.93 5.27
N CYS A 197 2.54 21.15 4.30
CA CYS A 197 1.13 20.79 4.36
C CYS A 197 0.92 19.56 3.50
N ASN A 198 0.66 18.42 4.12
CA ASN A 198 0.51 17.12 3.50
C ASN A 198 -0.97 16.74 3.47
N TYR A 199 -1.42 16.21 2.34
CA TYR A 199 -2.75 15.64 2.14
C TYR A 199 -2.64 14.18 1.73
N TYR A 200 -3.45 13.32 2.36
CA TYR A 200 -3.51 11.89 2.08
C TYR A 200 -4.95 11.45 1.92
N ASP A 201 -5.19 10.59 0.92
CA ASP A 201 -6.52 10.03 0.66
C ASP A 201 -6.42 8.66 -0.02
N ARG A 202 -7.57 8.01 -0.20
CA ARG A 202 -7.68 6.66 -0.79
C ARG A 202 -6.82 5.65 -0.06
N ILE A 203 -6.92 5.63 1.27
CA ILE A 203 -6.20 4.71 2.17
C ILE A 203 -7.06 3.46 2.33
N TYR A 204 -6.61 2.34 1.78
CA TYR A 204 -7.30 1.06 1.90
C TYR A 204 -6.70 0.25 3.04
N LEU A 205 -7.54 -0.53 3.72
CA LEU A 205 -7.11 -1.43 4.78
C LEU A 205 -6.78 -2.81 4.19
N SER A 206 -5.93 -3.57 4.88
CA SER A 206 -5.70 -4.95 4.47
C SER A 206 -7.01 -5.73 4.48
N TYR A 207 -7.36 -6.33 3.37
CA TYR A 207 -8.60 -7.08 3.26
C TYR A 207 -8.46 -8.48 3.87
N SER A 208 -9.58 -9.02 4.36
CA SER A 208 -9.65 -10.40 4.85
C SER A 208 -10.01 -11.35 3.69
N PRO A 209 -9.13 -12.29 3.30
CA PRO A 209 -9.44 -13.29 2.28
C PRO A 209 -10.62 -14.18 2.70
N SER A 210 -10.67 -14.61 3.96
CA SER A 210 -11.71 -15.52 4.44
C SER A 210 -13.12 -14.94 4.36
N TYR A 211 -13.28 -13.63 4.48
CA TYR A 211 -14.55 -12.95 4.28
C TYR A 211 -15.07 -13.05 2.84
N ARG A 212 -14.19 -13.39 1.90
CA ARG A 212 -14.40 -13.42 0.44
C ARG A 212 -14.23 -14.80 -0.18
N TYR A 213 -14.13 -15.86 0.64
CA TYR A 213 -14.16 -17.24 0.11
C TYR A 213 -15.51 -17.55 -0.48
N ALA A 214 -15.54 -18.34 -1.55
CA ALA A 214 -16.80 -18.79 -2.16
C ALA A 214 -17.75 -19.41 -1.11
N SER A 215 -17.26 -20.34 -0.31
CA SER A 215 -18.01 -20.99 0.76
C SER A 215 -18.55 -19.99 1.82
N THR A 216 -17.77 -18.97 2.16
CA THR A 216 -18.19 -17.91 3.07
C THR A 216 -19.30 -17.06 2.45
N LEU A 217 -19.20 -16.72 1.19
CA LEU A 217 -20.22 -15.93 0.48
C LEU A 217 -21.55 -16.70 0.40
N ASP A 218 -21.50 -18.02 0.12
CA ASP A 218 -22.68 -18.89 0.12
C ASP A 218 -23.35 -18.93 1.51
N THR A 219 -22.54 -19.09 2.55
CA THR A 219 -23.04 -19.05 3.94
C THR A 219 -23.68 -17.71 4.26
N ARG A 220 -23.04 -16.59 3.87
CA ARG A 220 -23.57 -15.24 4.05
C ARG A 220 -24.87 -15.03 3.28
N GLN A 221 -24.99 -15.55 2.06
CA GLN A 221 -26.22 -15.49 1.27
C GLN A 221 -27.39 -16.17 2.02
N ASN A 222 -27.12 -17.34 2.59
CA ASN A 222 -28.15 -18.10 3.33
C ASN A 222 -28.61 -17.40 4.63
N VAL A 223 -27.75 -16.58 5.22
CA VAL A 223 -28.03 -15.90 6.52
C VAL A 223 -28.59 -14.48 6.32
N THR A 224 -28.01 -13.72 5.40
CA THR A 224 -28.30 -12.29 5.24
C THR A 224 -28.99 -11.92 3.93
N GLY A 225 -28.92 -12.79 2.91
CA GLY A 225 -29.28 -12.42 1.54
C GLY A 225 -28.32 -11.36 0.97
N ASN A 226 -28.60 -10.88 -0.22
CA ASN A 226 -27.89 -9.75 -0.87
C ASN A 226 -26.39 -9.94 -1.09
N ILE A 227 -25.95 -11.17 -1.33
CA ILE A 227 -24.56 -11.49 -1.71
C ILE A 227 -24.45 -11.62 -3.24
N TYR A 228 -25.47 -12.20 -3.85
CA TYR A 228 -25.53 -12.43 -5.29
C TYR A 228 -26.63 -11.61 -5.95
N ASP A 229 -26.41 -11.21 -7.20
CA ASP A 229 -27.44 -10.66 -8.06
C ASP A 229 -28.37 -11.78 -8.63
N ASN A 230 -29.33 -11.40 -9.46
CA ASN A 230 -30.29 -12.34 -10.07
C ASN A 230 -29.61 -13.31 -11.07
N ASP A 231 -28.43 -12.97 -11.58
CA ASP A 231 -27.65 -13.78 -12.51
C ASP A 231 -26.61 -14.66 -11.79
N GLY A 232 -26.57 -14.62 -10.46
CA GLY A 232 -25.65 -15.38 -9.64
C GLY A 232 -24.25 -14.78 -9.51
N ASN A 233 -24.04 -13.52 -9.92
CA ASN A 233 -22.76 -12.84 -9.72
C ASN A 233 -22.67 -12.23 -8.33
N VAL A 234 -21.47 -12.24 -7.76
CA VAL A 234 -21.21 -11.60 -6.47
C VAL A 234 -21.36 -10.09 -6.59
N LEU A 235 -22.21 -9.52 -5.75
CA LEU A 235 -22.40 -8.07 -5.68
C LEU A 235 -21.12 -7.38 -5.19
N PRO A 236 -20.68 -6.28 -5.82
CA PRO A 236 -19.51 -5.54 -5.37
C PRO A 236 -19.59 -5.08 -3.90
N SER A 237 -20.78 -4.73 -3.43
CA SER A 237 -21.04 -4.34 -2.03
C SER A 237 -20.78 -5.47 -1.03
N ALA A 238 -20.98 -6.72 -1.45
CA ALA A 238 -20.76 -7.88 -0.60
C ALA A 238 -19.29 -8.14 -0.30
N VAL A 239 -18.39 -7.66 -1.15
CA VAL A 239 -16.93 -7.88 -1.07
C VAL A 239 -16.14 -6.57 -0.96
N GLU A 240 -16.80 -5.44 -0.78
CA GLU A 240 -16.15 -4.13 -0.69
C GLU A 240 -15.04 -4.11 0.35
N GLN A 241 -13.89 -3.52 -0.01
CA GLN A 241 -12.75 -3.35 0.89
C GLN A 241 -12.95 -2.16 1.82
N ALA A 242 -12.57 -2.33 3.08
CA ALA A 242 -12.61 -1.25 4.06
C ALA A 242 -11.60 -0.15 3.73
N LYS A 243 -11.99 1.09 4.04
CA LYS A 243 -11.20 2.31 3.81
C LYS A 243 -10.94 3.05 5.10
N GLY A 244 -9.78 3.70 5.17
CA GLY A 244 -9.45 4.69 6.16
C GLY A 244 -9.90 6.08 5.73
N LYS A 245 -10.06 6.97 6.70
CA LYS A 245 -10.33 8.39 6.46
C LYS A 245 -9.02 9.08 6.11
N GLY A 246 -8.98 9.78 4.98
CA GLY A 246 -7.92 10.67 4.58
C GLY A 246 -7.93 12.00 5.35
N GLY A 247 -6.99 12.89 5.05
CA GLY A 247 -6.95 14.22 5.64
C GLY A 247 -5.62 14.92 5.48
N PHE A 248 -5.51 16.07 6.13
CA PHE A 248 -4.32 16.90 6.14
C PHE A 248 -3.48 16.67 7.38
N MET A 249 -2.15 16.79 7.20
CA MET A 249 -1.17 16.87 8.27
C MET A 249 -0.21 18.02 7.98
N VAL A 250 0.05 18.85 8.96
CA VAL A 250 0.98 19.98 8.84
C VAL A 250 2.17 19.74 9.75
N ASP A 251 3.35 19.78 9.15
CA ASP A 251 4.64 19.64 9.86
C ASP A 251 5.47 20.89 9.63
N GLY A 252 6.30 21.26 10.60
CA GLY A 252 7.16 22.41 10.44
C GLY A 252 8.45 22.29 11.24
N SER A 253 9.45 23.05 10.80
CA SER A 253 10.67 23.25 11.57
C SER A 253 11.10 24.70 11.53
N ILE A 254 11.69 25.16 12.61
CA ILE A 254 12.35 26.45 12.71
C ILE A 254 13.69 26.29 13.40
N GLY A 255 14.73 26.81 12.79
CA GLY A 255 16.04 26.75 13.40
C GLY A 255 16.93 27.93 13.03
N ARG A 256 18.01 28.05 13.79
CA ARG A 256 19.01 29.10 13.59
C ARG A 256 20.42 28.56 13.83
N SER A 257 21.31 28.88 12.88
CA SER A 257 22.76 28.70 13.04
C SER A 257 23.41 30.01 13.42
N ILE A 258 24.16 30.02 14.53
CA ILE A 258 24.88 31.18 15.09
C ILE A 258 26.36 30.85 14.98
N TYR A 259 27.07 31.67 14.24
CA TYR A 259 28.53 31.56 14.11
C TYR A 259 29.21 32.31 15.23
N LEU A 260 30.03 31.63 16.02
CA LEU A 260 30.77 32.14 17.14
C LEU A 260 32.26 32.31 16.75
N LYS A 261 33.05 33.03 17.55
CA LYS A 261 34.50 33.20 17.31
C LYS A 261 35.25 31.84 17.24
N ARG A 262 34.78 30.86 17.98
CA ARG A 262 35.31 29.48 17.98
C ARG A 262 34.14 28.50 17.88
N GLY A 263 33.77 28.14 16.66
CA GLY A 263 32.72 27.17 16.41
C GLY A 263 31.38 27.75 15.96
N SER A 264 30.37 26.93 15.95
CA SER A 264 29.00 27.29 15.58
C SER A 264 27.98 26.59 16.46
N LEU A 265 26.90 27.27 16.78
CA LEU A 265 25.75 26.75 17.51
C LEU A 265 24.55 26.70 16.56
N SER A 266 23.93 25.54 16.41
CA SER A 266 22.70 25.36 15.67
C SER A 266 21.59 24.88 16.61
N ILE A 267 20.47 25.56 16.60
CA ILE A 267 19.27 25.23 17.37
C ILE A 267 18.15 24.98 16.37
N ASN A 268 17.46 23.86 16.47
CA ASN A 268 16.33 23.50 15.59
C ASN A 268 15.18 22.90 16.42
N LEU A 269 14.00 23.47 16.28
CA LEU A 269 12.74 22.93 16.77
C LEU A 269 11.95 22.35 15.59
N MET A 270 11.64 21.05 15.65
CA MET A 270 10.74 20.38 14.71
C MET A 270 9.42 20.06 15.42
N VAL A 271 8.31 20.27 14.72
CA VAL A 271 6.97 19.91 15.20
C VAL A 271 6.26 19.16 14.10
N THR A 272 5.83 17.94 14.38
CA THR A 272 4.99 17.15 13.48
C THR A 272 3.54 17.22 13.90
N ASN A 273 2.64 17.14 12.93
CA ASN A 273 1.20 17.21 13.13
C ASN A 273 0.77 18.44 13.96
N ILE A 274 1.17 19.63 13.52
CA ILE A 274 0.87 20.91 14.19
C ILE A 274 -0.64 21.09 14.42
N LEU A 275 -1.48 20.59 13.51
CA LEU A 275 -2.93 20.67 13.62
C LEU A 275 -3.55 19.65 14.58
N ASN A 276 -2.73 18.78 15.20
CA ASN A 276 -3.16 17.70 16.07
C ASN A 276 -4.25 16.81 15.46
N ASN A 277 -4.15 16.51 14.16
CA ASN A 277 -5.11 15.67 13.47
C ASN A 277 -4.90 14.19 13.78
N GLN A 278 -5.67 13.66 14.71
CA GLN A 278 -5.66 12.25 15.10
C GLN A 278 -6.74 11.42 14.37
N ASN A 279 -7.47 12.01 13.41
CA ASN A 279 -8.50 11.32 12.65
C ASN A 279 -7.99 10.78 11.30
N LEU A 280 -6.75 11.12 10.91
CA LEU A 280 -6.12 10.58 9.71
C LEU A 280 -5.78 9.10 9.95
N CYS A 281 -6.37 8.22 9.13
CA CYS A 281 -6.06 6.80 9.17
C CYS A 281 -4.70 6.54 8.51
N THR A 282 -3.83 5.81 9.18
CA THR A 282 -2.49 5.45 8.68
C THR A 282 -2.40 4.00 8.21
N GLY A 283 -3.46 3.21 8.38
CA GLY A 283 -3.53 1.82 7.98
C GLY A 283 -4.54 1.03 8.80
N GLY A 284 -4.45 -0.26 8.75
CA GLY A 284 -5.30 -1.18 9.47
C GLY A 284 -5.66 -2.42 8.64
N TYR A 285 -6.57 -3.21 9.15
CA TYR A 285 -7.00 -4.46 8.53
C TYR A 285 -8.46 -4.78 8.83
N GLU A 286 -9.08 -5.54 7.94
CA GLU A 286 -10.41 -6.10 8.16
C GLU A 286 -10.34 -7.30 9.10
N GLN A 287 -11.36 -7.42 9.95
CA GLN A 287 -11.58 -8.60 10.79
C GLN A 287 -12.88 -9.26 10.33
N SER A 288 -12.82 -10.53 9.96
CA SER A 288 -14.03 -11.33 9.71
C SER A 288 -14.55 -11.82 11.06
N ARG A 289 -15.62 -11.20 11.53
CA ARG A 289 -16.25 -11.58 12.79
C ARG A 289 -17.53 -12.35 12.55
N SER A 290 -17.66 -13.46 13.28
CA SER A 290 -18.85 -14.31 13.28
C SER A 290 -19.61 -14.05 14.56
N ASP A 291 -20.80 -13.46 14.47
CA ASP A 291 -21.69 -13.32 15.61
C ASP A 291 -22.51 -14.61 15.79
N TYR A 292 -22.28 -15.30 16.87
CA TYR A 292 -23.06 -16.47 17.26
C TYR A 292 -24.28 -16.03 18.10
N THR A 293 -25.44 -15.94 17.47
CA THR A 293 -26.68 -15.76 18.23
C THR A 293 -27.31 -17.13 18.46
N ASN A 294 -27.50 -17.51 19.76
CA ASN A 294 -28.33 -18.64 20.10
C ASN A 294 -29.80 -18.27 19.89
N SER A 295 -30.42 -18.76 18.81
CA SER A 295 -31.86 -18.82 18.71
C SER A 295 -32.27 -20.29 18.81
N GLY A 296 -32.56 -20.76 20.00
CA GLY A 296 -32.78 -22.17 20.26
C GLY A 296 -31.51 -23.02 20.06
N ASN A 297 -31.65 -24.20 19.45
CA ASN A 297 -30.54 -25.11 19.18
C ASN A 297 -29.76 -24.81 17.85
N ILE A 298 -30.07 -23.71 17.18
CA ILE A 298 -29.49 -23.36 15.92
C ILE A 298 -28.56 -22.16 16.13
N ARG A 299 -27.27 -22.35 15.89
CA ARG A 299 -26.29 -21.23 15.82
C ARG A 299 -26.46 -20.50 14.50
N ALA A 300 -26.95 -19.29 14.52
CA ALA A 300 -26.95 -18.43 13.35
C ALA A 300 -25.64 -17.65 13.31
N TYR A 301 -24.91 -17.77 12.19
CA TYR A 301 -23.70 -16.99 11.93
C TYR A 301 -24.10 -15.67 11.31
N ARG A 302 -23.68 -14.57 11.92
CA ARG A 302 -23.68 -13.27 11.25
C ARG A 302 -22.24 -12.87 10.99
N PHE A 303 -21.87 -12.82 9.73
CA PHE A 303 -20.58 -12.28 9.36
C PHE A 303 -20.65 -10.76 9.30
N SER A 304 -19.83 -10.08 10.08
CA SER A 304 -19.65 -8.65 9.99
C SER A 304 -18.21 -8.29 9.66
N LYS A 305 -18.04 -7.35 8.77
CA LYS A 305 -16.74 -6.73 8.52
C LYS A 305 -16.50 -5.70 9.62
N ASN A 306 -15.52 -5.96 10.48
CA ASN A 306 -15.13 -5.07 11.57
C ASN A 306 -13.67 -4.63 11.39
N PRO A 307 -13.41 -3.48 10.76
CA PRO A 307 -12.06 -3.04 10.50
C PRO A 307 -11.39 -2.49 11.76
N MET A 308 -10.18 -2.97 12.04
CA MET A 308 -9.24 -2.31 12.94
C MET A 308 -8.52 -1.20 12.18
N LYS A 309 -8.56 0.02 12.70
CA LYS A 309 -7.94 1.18 12.08
C LYS A 309 -6.84 1.74 12.97
N PHE A 310 -5.73 2.10 12.36
CA PHE A 310 -4.64 2.83 12.98
C PHE A 310 -4.72 4.29 12.57
N TYR A 311 -4.39 5.17 13.50
CA TYR A 311 -4.51 6.60 13.28
C TYR A 311 -3.17 7.30 13.53
N ALA A 312 -3.04 8.47 12.95
CA ALA A 312 -1.88 9.33 13.17
C ALA A 312 -1.76 9.70 14.66
N TYR A 313 -0.52 9.81 15.12
CA TYR A 313 -0.24 10.33 16.45
C TYR A 313 -0.57 11.83 16.52
N GLY A 314 -0.85 12.32 17.72
CA GLY A 314 -1.02 13.72 17.97
C GLY A 314 0.24 14.54 17.71
N THR A 315 0.18 15.82 18.00
CA THR A 315 1.32 16.74 17.88
C THR A 315 2.53 16.22 18.64
N ASN A 316 3.67 16.16 17.97
CA ASN A 316 4.95 15.76 18.56
C ASN A 316 6.01 16.78 18.20
N GLY A 317 6.93 17.05 19.12
CA GLY A 317 8.00 18.01 18.94
C GLY A 317 9.37 17.48 19.36
N MET A 318 10.41 17.94 18.67
CA MET A 318 11.80 17.63 18.96
C MET A 318 12.64 18.89 18.89
N LEU A 319 13.42 19.16 19.95
CA LEU A 319 14.42 20.20 19.98
C LEU A 319 15.82 19.59 19.80
N ASN A 320 16.53 20.07 18.79
CA ASN A 320 17.91 19.67 18.53
C ASN A 320 18.84 20.87 18.74
N ILE A 321 19.89 20.68 19.54
CA ILE A 321 20.93 21.69 19.79
C ILE A 321 22.27 21.05 19.45
N THR A 322 22.98 21.63 18.49
CA THR A 322 24.27 21.14 18.02
C THR A 322 25.34 22.26 18.17
N TYR A 323 26.41 21.97 18.86
CA TYR A 323 27.60 22.80 18.90
C TYR A 323 28.76 22.12 18.16
N ARG A 324 29.38 22.86 17.26
CA ARG A 324 30.60 22.45 16.55
C ARG A 324 31.73 23.42 16.93
N PHE A 325 32.83 22.89 17.42
CA PHE A 325 34.05 23.59 17.80
C PHE A 325 35.19 23.32 16.84
#